data_be8ff6213e4c6d76cddec8f73494e21d
#
_entry.id   be8ff6213e4c6d76cddec8f73494e21d
#
_cell.length_a   1.000
_cell.length_b   1.000
_cell.length_c   1.000
_cell.angle_alpha   90.00
_cell.angle_beta   90.00
_cell.angle_gamma   90.00
#
_symmetry.space_group_name_H-M   'P 1'
#
loop_
_entity.id
_entity.type
_entity.pdbx_description
1 polymer ?
#
loop_
_entity_poly.entity_id
_entity_poly.type
_entity_poly.pdbx_seq_one_letter_code
_entity_poly.pdbx_strand_id
1 'polypeptide(L)'
;MEKPVYHSIVPSPAADVNFMAEIGKSQKDYVAIQINQSANKMTIDALEQLGKFASKNVRIYTILSYGDMKYKEDIINVGRDIFGDKFVPVTEYMSKESYAQHLSDIDVFVHWDDRQSGFGNICCALFLGAKVFVRKSLVYWQDFVANGITVYDADCIGNLSFGDLTFYENSVFERNRDIVFNLFNPEAVARKWKSILDEN
;
A
#
# COMPACT_ATOMS: atom_id res chain seq x y z
N MET A 1 -29.87 13.49 15.43
CA MET A 1 -28.59 13.27 16.13
C MET A 1 -27.73 12.43 15.19
N GLU A 2 -26.81 13.06 14.47
CA GLU A 2 -25.81 12.33 13.65
C GLU A 2 -24.88 11.60 14.61
N LYS A 3 -24.68 10.32 14.38
CA LYS A 3 -23.70 9.53 15.15
C LYS A 3 -22.32 10.07 14.81
N PRO A 4 -21.45 10.33 15.81
CA PRO A 4 -20.08 10.75 15.53
C PRO A 4 -19.40 9.65 14.71
N VAL A 5 -18.86 10.03 13.54
CA VAL A 5 -18.02 9.15 12.74
C VAL A 5 -16.68 9.04 13.47
N TYR A 6 -16.47 7.94 14.17
CA TYR A 6 -15.20 7.65 14.80
C TYR A 6 -14.18 7.28 13.70
N HIS A 7 -13.40 8.24 13.28
CA HIS A 7 -12.22 7.98 12.47
C HIS A 7 -11.15 7.34 13.37
N SER A 8 -11.18 6.03 13.48
CA SER A 8 -10.19 5.29 14.26
C SER A 8 -8.88 5.20 13.47
N ILE A 9 -8.12 6.27 13.44
CA ILE A 9 -6.73 6.20 13.01
C ILE A 9 -5.93 5.65 14.17
N VAL A 10 -5.73 4.34 14.21
CA VAL A 10 -4.81 3.70 15.14
C VAL A 10 -3.42 3.79 14.52
N PRO A 11 -2.46 4.49 15.16
CA PRO A 11 -1.10 4.50 14.65
C PRO A 11 -0.53 3.08 14.69
N SER A 12 -0.17 2.57 13.53
CA SER A 12 0.64 1.36 13.47
C SER A 12 2.09 1.73 13.77
N PRO A 13 2.83 0.93 14.57
CA PRO A 13 4.28 1.09 14.71
C PRO A 13 5.04 1.07 13.38
N ALA A 14 4.43 0.52 12.32
CA ALA A 14 4.97 0.55 10.96
C ALA A 14 4.88 1.93 10.30
N ALA A 15 4.12 2.87 10.84
CA ALA A 15 3.96 4.23 10.31
C ALA A 15 4.86 5.25 11.01
N ASP A 16 6.11 4.89 11.33
CA ASP A 16 7.10 5.85 11.82
C ASP A 16 7.61 6.70 10.65
N VAL A 17 6.85 7.73 10.33
CA VAL A 17 7.15 8.63 9.21
C VAL A 17 8.48 9.40 9.39
N ASN A 18 8.94 9.63 10.61
CA ASN A 18 10.22 10.27 10.86
C ASN A 18 11.38 9.37 10.43
N PHE A 19 11.33 8.09 10.79
CA PHE A 19 12.30 7.10 10.34
C PHE A 19 12.28 6.94 8.80
N MET A 20 11.09 6.90 8.20
CA MET A 20 10.94 6.73 6.75
C MET A 20 11.40 7.95 5.94
N ALA A 21 11.46 9.15 6.54
CA ALA A 21 11.91 10.36 5.85
C ALA A 21 13.40 10.32 5.44
N GLU A 22 14.19 9.45 6.07
CA GLU A 22 15.62 9.25 5.79
C GLU A 22 15.90 8.20 4.71
N ILE A 23 14.86 7.47 4.27
CA ILE A 23 15.00 6.38 3.31
C ILE A 23 14.88 6.90 1.88
N GLY A 24 15.87 6.62 1.04
CA GLY A 24 15.87 6.94 -0.38
C GLY A 24 15.45 5.76 -1.26
N LYS A 25 14.90 6.05 -2.44
CA LYS A 25 14.63 5.03 -3.46
C LYS A 25 15.93 4.53 -4.09
N SER A 26 16.01 3.22 -4.34
CA SER A 26 17.07 2.62 -5.12
C SER A 26 16.91 2.94 -6.61
N GLN A 27 18.03 3.04 -7.35
CA GLN A 27 17.98 3.11 -8.80
C GLN A 27 17.65 1.73 -9.38
N LYS A 28 16.65 1.68 -10.26
CA LYS A 28 16.19 0.46 -10.94
C LYS A 28 15.67 0.79 -12.34
N ASP A 29 15.72 -0.18 -13.23
CA ASP A 29 15.27 -0.06 -14.61
C ASP A 29 13.88 -0.69 -14.86
N TYR A 30 13.22 -1.16 -13.80
CA TYR A 30 11.90 -1.80 -13.85
C TYR A 30 10.90 -1.09 -12.94
N VAL A 31 9.62 -1.28 -13.19
CA VAL A 31 8.54 -0.83 -12.29
C VAL A 31 8.28 -1.90 -11.23
N ALA A 32 8.45 -1.53 -9.97
CA ALA A 32 8.16 -2.40 -8.84
C ALA A 32 6.70 -2.24 -8.39
N ILE A 33 5.95 -3.33 -8.43
CA ILE A 33 4.54 -3.37 -8.03
C ILE A 33 4.40 -4.31 -6.85
N GLN A 34 3.90 -3.83 -5.72
CA GLN A 34 3.54 -4.69 -4.59
C GLN A 34 2.03 -4.91 -4.55
N ILE A 35 1.62 -6.15 -4.37
CA ILE A 35 0.23 -6.54 -4.11
C ILE A 35 0.10 -6.92 -2.65
N ASN A 36 -0.82 -6.27 -1.94
CA ASN A 36 -1.14 -6.50 -0.55
C ASN A 36 0.10 -6.48 0.37
N GLN A 37 -0.12 -6.66 1.66
CA GLN A 37 0.92 -6.72 2.69
C GLN A 37 0.93 -8.05 3.44
N SER A 38 0.06 -8.99 3.05
CA SER A 38 -0.07 -10.32 3.67
C SER A 38 -0.69 -11.32 2.70
N ALA A 39 -0.42 -12.62 2.90
CA ALA A 39 -1.06 -13.67 2.13
C ALA A 39 -2.58 -13.69 2.39
N ASN A 40 -3.37 -13.56 1.33
CA ASN A 40 -4.82 -13.70 1.37
C ASN A 40 -5.35 -14.17 0.00
N LYS A 41 -6.59 -14.66 -0.02
CA LYS A 41 -7.24 -15.18 -1.23
C LYS A 41 -7.29 -14.15 -2.36
N MET A 42 -7.53 -12.88 -2.04
CA MET A 42 -7.72 -11.82 -3.02
C MET A 42 -6.44 -11.48 -3.79
N THR A 43 -5.27 -11.92 -3.31
CA THR A 43 -3.99 -11.70 -4.01
C THR A 43 -3.97 -12.37 -5.38
N ILE A 44 -4.64 -13.52 -5.54
CA ILE A 44 -4.73 -14.24 -6.83
C ILE A 44 -5.49 -13.40 -7.85
N ASP A 45 -6.64 -12.85 -7.47
CA ASP A 45 -7.45 -11.99 -8.36
C ASP A 45 -6.63 -10.75 -8.81
N ALA A 46 -5.86 -10.15 -7.91
CA ALA A 46 -4.99 -9.02 -8.24
C ALA A 46 -3.88 -9.40 -9.22
N LEU A 47 -3.26 -10.58 -9.06
CA LEU A 47 -2.25 -11.10 -10.00
C LEU A 47 -2.85 -11.27 -11.39
N GLU A 48 -4.05 -11.84 -11.50
CA GLU A 48 -4.77 -12.02 -12.77
C GLU A 48 -5.07 -10.67 -13.43
N GLN A 49 -5.56 -9.67 -12.68
CA GLN A 49 -5.81 -8.32 -13.22
C GLN A 49 -4.54 -7.63 -13.73
N LEU A 50 -3.41 -7.83 -13.06
CA LEU A 50 -2.11 -7.30 -13.47
C LEU A 50 -1.44 -8.12 -14.58
N GLY A 51 -1.92 -9.33 -14.88
CA GLY A 51 -1.35 -10.26 -15.86
C GLY A 51 -1.20 -9.66 -17.26
N LYS A 52 -2.08 -8.74 -17.66
CA LYS A 52 -1.97 -8.00 -18.94
C LYS A 52 -0.65 -7.20 -19.08
N PHE A 53 0.02 -6.93 -17.97
CA PHE A 53 1.31 -6.22 -17.94
C PHE A 53 2.52 -7.15 -17.83
N ALA A 54 2.34 -8.48 -17.90
CA ALA A 54 3.43 -9.45 -17.76
C ALA A 54 4.54 -9.28 -18.82
N SER A 55 4.20 -8.78 -20.03
CA SER A 55 5.20 -8.46 -21.06
C SER A 55 6.01 -7.18 -20.79
N LYS A 56 5.60 -6.34 -19.84
CA LYS A 56 6.28 -5.09 -19.49
C LYS A 56 7.49 -5.34 -18.60
N ASN A 57 8.37 -4.33 -18.46
CA ASN A 57 9.50 -4.41 -17.54
C ASN A 57 9.03 -4.09 -16.12
N VAL A 58 8.49 -5.11 -15.45
CA VAL A 58 7.93 -5.03 -14.08
C VAL A 58 8.54 -6.09 -13.19
N ARG A 59 8.51 -5.87 -11.89
CA ARG A 59 8.64 -6.90 -10.86
C ARG A 59 7.43 -6.83 -9.93
N ILE A 60 6.83 -8.00 -9.69
CA ILE A 60 5.62 -8.13 -8.87
C ILE A 60 5.99 -8.75 -7.53
N TYR A 61 5.79 -7.99 -6.48
CA TYR A 61 6.07 -8.41 -5.11
C TYR A 61 4.79 -8.76 -4.38
N THR A 62 4.80 -9.85 -3.64
CA THR A 62 3.74 -10.22 -2.69
C THR A 62 4.35 -10.62 -1.37
N ILE A 63 3.82 -10.08 -0.27
CA ILE A 63 4.28 -10.43 1.07
C ILE A 63 3.55 -11.69 1.53
N LEU A 64 4.29 -12.77 1.67
CA LEU A 64 3.80 -14.11 2.02
C LEU A 64 4.44 -14.65 3.32
N SER A 65 5.10 -13.80 4.08
CA SER A 65 5.71 -14.15 5.37
C SER A 65 4.69 -14.27 6.49
N TYR A 66 3.47 -13.72 6.31
CA TYR A 66 2.34 -13.83 7.24
C TYR A 66 1.00 -13.70 6.50
N GLY A 67 -0.09 -13.84 7.22
CA GLY A 67 -1.45 -13.87 6.67
C GLY A 67 -2.02 -15.28 6.64
N ASP A 68 -2.94 -15.56 5.73
CA ASP A 68 -3.55 -16.89 5.58
C ASP A 68 -2.64 -17.81 4.74
N MET A 69 -1.82 -18.57 5.43
CA MET A 69 -0.75 -19.39 4.83
C MET A 69 -1.28 -20.50 3.90
N LYS A 70 -2.55 -20.86 3.98
CA LYS A 70 -3.16 -21.86 3.08
C LYS A 70 -3.16 -21.41 1.61
N TYR A 71 -3.14 -20.08 1.35
CA TYR A 71 -3.08 -19.53 -0.01
C TYR A 71 -1.67 -19.31 -0.54
N LYS A 72 -0.63 -19.52 0.29
CA LYS A 72 0.74 -19.19 -0.07
C LYS A 72 1.21 -19.90 -1.34
N GLU A 73 1.02 -21.22 -1.40
CA GLU A 73 1.44 -22.02 -2.55
C GLU A 73 0.68 -21.66 -3.82
N ASP A 74 -0.64 -21.48 -3.72
CA ASP A 74 -1.48 -21.08 -4.86
C ASP A 74 -1.05 -19.72 -5.41
N ILE A 75 -0.78 -18.73 -4.53
CA ILE A 75 -0.30 -17.41 -4.92
C ILE A 75 1.06 -17.52 -5.64
N ILE A 76 1.98 -18.34 -5.13
CA ILE A 76 3.30 -18.54 -5.74
C ILE A 76 3.16 -19.17 -7.12
N ASN A 77 2.33 -20.20 -7.27
CA ASN A 77 2.11 -20.89 -8.53
C ASN A 77 1.49 -19.94 -9.57
N VAL A 78 0.39 -19.28 -9.24
CA VAL A 78 -0.28 -18.31 -10.14
C VAL A 78 0.65 -17.17 -10.50
N GLY A 79 1.37 -16.60 -9.52
CA GLY A 79 2.31 -15.51 -9.78
C GLY A 79 3.44 -15.90 -10.73
N ARG A 80 4.00 -17.11 -10.59
CA ARG A 80 5.02 -17.65 -11.49
C ARG A 80 4.48 -17.99 -12.87
N ASP A 81 3.27 -18.54 -12.95
CA ASP A 81 2.63 -18.87 -14.23
C ASP A 81 2.38 -17.60 -15.06
N ILE A 82 1.99 -16.49 -14.43
CA ILE A 82 1.69 -15.23 -15.10
C ILE A 82 2.96 -14.43 -15.42
N PHE A 83 3.87 -14.30 -14.45
CA PHE A 83 4.99 -13.35 -14.53
C PHE A 83 6.38 -14.00 -14.65
N GLY A 84 6.49 -15.32 -14.49
CA GLY A 84 7.78 -16.03 -14.52
C GLY A 84 8.74 -15.48 -13.44
N ASP A 85 9.98 -15.21 -13.85
CA ASP A 85 11.04 -14.69 -12.97
C ASP A 85 10.80 -13.25 -12.49
N LYS A 86 9.81 -12.54 -13.04
CA LYS A 86 9.41 -11.21 -12.59
C LYS A 86 8.55 -11.25 -11.32
N PHE A 87 8.03 -12.41 -10.95
CA PHE A 87 7.29 -12.59 -9.70
C PHE A 87 8.24 -12.87 -8.54
N VAL A 88 8.13 -12.06 -7.50
CA VAL A 88 9.02 -12.08 -6.33
C VAL A 88 8.18 -12.30 -5.05
N PRO A 89 7.94 -13.56 -4.66
CA PRO A 89 7.25 -13.86 -3.41
C PRO A 89 8.19 -13.59 -2.22
N VAL A 90 7.80 -12.71 -1.31
CA VAL A 90 8.53 -12.43 -0.08
C VAL A 90 8.03 -13.36 1.01
N THR A 91 8.73 -14.46 1.22
CA THR A 91 8.33 -15.55 2.12
C THR A 91 8.94 -15.47 3.52
N GLU A 92 9.97 -14.66 3.69
CA GLU A 92 10.66 -14.46 4.96
C GLU A 92 10.22 -13.16 5.62
N TYR A 93 10.27 -13.14 6.94
CA TYR A 93 9.99 -11.93 7.70
C TYR A 93 11.10 -10.90 7.51
N MET A 94 10.72 -9.66 7.22
CA MET A 94 11.63 -8.53 7.13
C MET A 94 11.66 -7.76 8.46
N SER A 95 12.84 -7.25 8.85
CA SER A 95 12.93 -6.25 9.91
C SER A 95 12.17 -4.98 9.52
N LYS A 96 11.88 -4.11 10.48
CA LYS A 96 11.23 -2.81 10.21
C LYS A 96 12.02 -2.00 9.17
N GLU A 97 13.32 -1.98 9.30
CA GLU A 97 14.25 -1.26 8.43
C GLU A 97 14.25 -1.84 7.00
N SER A 98 14.36 -3.17 6.90
CA SER A 98 14.33 -3.87 5.61
C SER A 98 12.99 -3.69 4.90
N TYR A 99 11.87 -3.71 5.64
CA TYR A 99 10.55 -3.51 5.08
C TYR A 99 10.34 -2.07 4.61
N ALA A 100 10.82 -1.09 5.37
CA ALA A 100 10.74 0.31 4.98
C ALA A 100 11.58 0.59 3.72
N GLN A 101 12.79 0.02 3.60
CA GLN A 101 13.58 0.10 2.38
C GLN A 101 12.87 -0.59 1.21
N HIS A 102 12.31 -1.78 1.43
CA HIS A 102 11.51 -2.45 0.41
C HIS A 102 10.34 -1.58 -0.08
N LEU A 103 9.57 -0.97 0.84
CA LEU A 103 8.46 -0.09 0.46
C LEU A 103 8.91 1.16 -0.28
N SER A 104 10.10 1.70 0.03
CA SER A 104 10.64 2.87 -0.68
C SER A 104 10.94 2.57 -2.14
N ASP A 105 11.25 1.31 -2.46
CA ASP A 105 11.53 0.85 -3.81
C ASP A 105 10.26 0.49 -4.60
N ILE A 106 9.09 0.47 -3.96
CA ILE A 106 7.82 0.20 -4.65
C ILE A 106 7.34 1.46 -5.38
N ASP A 107 7.00 1.32 -6.65
CA ASP A 107 6.43 2.39 -7.48
C ASP A 107 4.91 2.37 -7.47
N VAL A 108 4.32 1.17 -7.44
CA VAL A 108 2.87 0.97 -7.41
C VAL A 108 2.51 0.01 -6.29
N PHE A 109 1.65 0.45 -5.39
CA PHE A 109 1.13 -0.38 -4.32
C PHE A 109 -0.35 -0.67 -4.56
N VAL A 110 -0.70 -1.95 -4.70
CA VAL A 110 -2.06 -2.40 -4.97
C VAL A 110 -2.61 -3.08 -3.72
N HIS A 111 -3.51 -2.42 -3.03
CA HIS A 111 -4.25 -3.01 -1.94
C HIS A 111 -5.55 -3.63 -2.46
N TRP A 112 -5.49 -4.92 -2.75
CA TRP A 112 -6.59 -5.72 -3.26
C TRP A 112 -7.13 -6.64 -2.16
N ASP A 113 -7.87 -6.07 -1.23
CA ASP A 113 -8.51 -6.78 -0.13
C ASP A 113 -9.96 -6.27 0.01
N ASP A 114 -10.82 -7.07 0.60
CA ASP A 114 -12.20 -6.71 0.93
C ASP A 114 -12.36 -6.33 2.42
N ARG A 115 -11.27 -6.38 3.18
CA ARG A 115 -11.21 -6.07 4.61
C ARG A 115 -10.32 -4.85 4.87
N GLN A 116 -10.63 -4.17 5.95
CA GLN A 116 -9.78 -3.09 6.48
C GLN A 116 -8.51 -3.67 7.10
N SER A 117 -7.53 -3.99 6.28
CA SER A 117 -6.23 -4.47 6.71
C SER A 117 -5.12 -3.57 6.21
N GLY A 118 -3.99 -3.54 6.91
CA GLY A 118 -2.77 -2.90 6.42
C GLY A 118 -2.81 -1.39 6.20
N PHE A 119 -3.71 -0.67 6.87
CA PHE A 119 -3.82 0.79 6.73
C PHE A 119 -2.47 1.51 6.94
N GLY A 120 -1.70 1.11 7.97
CA GLY A 120 -0.36 1.66 8.21
C GLY A 120 0.59 1.45 7.03
N ASN A 121 0.55 0.27 6.39
CA ASN A 121 1.39 -0.01 5.22
C ASN A 121 0.99 0.83 4.00
N ILE A 122 -0.31 1.09 3.82
CA ILE A 122 -0.80 1.98 2.76
C ILE A 122 -0.29 3.40 3.00
N CYS A 123 -0.37 3.91 4.23
CA CYS A 123 0.17 5.22 4.59
C CYS A 123 1.68 5.29 4.38
N CYS A 124 2.43 4.23 4.73
CA CYS A 124 3.87 4.16 4.46
C CYS A 124 4.17 4.20 2.96
N ALA A 125 3.45 3.44 2.16
CA ALA A 125 3.62 3.42 0.71
C ALA A 125 3.34 4.81 0.09
N LEU A 126 2.27 5.50 0.52
CA LEU A 126 1.96 6.87 0.12
C LEU A 126 3.07 7.85 0.49
N PHE A 127 3.58 7.75 1.73
CA PHE A 127 4.65 8.62 2.22
C PHE A 127 5.97 8.41 1.48
N LEU A 128 6.29 7.16 1.12
CA LEU A 128 7.51 6.79 0.41
C LEU A 128 7.42 6.98 -1.11
N GLY A 129 6.26 7.39 -1.64
CA GLY A 129 6.09 7.81 -3.02
C GLY A 129 5.59 6.74 -3.97
N ALA A 130 4.95 5.70 -3.46
CA ALA A 130 4.23 4.78 -4.31
C ALA A 130 2.91 5.37 -4.81
N LYS A 131 2.53 5.08 -6.05
CA LYS A 131 1.17 5.26 -6.53
C LYS A 131 0.28 4.19 -5.94
N VAL A 132 -0.70 4.57 -5.13
CA VAL A 132 -1.48 3.61 -4.34
C VAL A 132 -2.86 3.40 -4.93
N PHE A 133 -3.18 2.13 -5.17
CA PHE A 133 -4.50 1.66 -5.57
C PHE A 133 -5.17 0.95 -4.40
N VAL A 134 -6.40 1.35 -4.09
CA VAL A 134 -7.26 0.71 -3.08
C VAL A 134 -8.66 0.54 -3.63
N ARG A 135 -9.42 -0.44 -3.14
CA ARG A 135 -10.81 -0.64 -3.60
C ARG A 135 -11.72 0.41 -2.98
N LYS A 136 -12.60 1.00 -3.80
CA LYS A 136 -13.57 2.03 -3.35
C LYS A 136 -14.55 1.53 -2.29
N SER A 137 -14.79 0.23 -2.24
CA SER A 137 -15.66 -0.41 -1.25
C SER A 137 -15.13 -0.34 0.18
N LEU A 138 -13.84 -0.04 0.36
CA LEU A 138 -13.21 0.02 1.68
C LEU A 138 -13.47 1.35 2.38
N VAL A 139 -13.76 1.31 3.67
CA VAL A 139 -14.09 2.52 4.46
C VAL A 139 -13.00 3.57 4.40
N TYR A 140 -11.73 3.17 4.45
CA TYR A 140 -10.63 4.13 4.38
C TYR A 140 -10.45 4.82 3.02
N TRP A 141 -11.13 4.37 1.94
CA TRP A 141 -11.22 5.16 0.71
C TRP A 141 -11.83 6.54 1.01
N GLN A 142 -12.96 6.56 1.73
CA GLN A 142 -13.64 7.79 2.10
C GLN A 142 -12.77 8.65 3.03
N ASP A 143 -12.04 8.02 3.95
CA ASP A 143 -11.12 8.72 4.86
C ASP A 143 -9.96 9.36 4.09
N PHE A 144 -9.37 8.68 3.12
CA PHE A 144 -8.33 9.26 2.27
C PHE A 144 -8.86 10.47 1.49
N VAL A 145 -10.01 10.33 0.84
CA VAL A 145 -10.63 11.43 0.07
C VAL A 145 -10.97 12.62 0.96
N ALA A 146 -11.56 12.38 2.14
CA ALA A 146 -11.93 13.43 3.10
C ALA A 146 -10.70 14.21 3.61
N ASN A 147 -9.54 13.55 3.71
CA ASN A 147 -8.28 14.19 4.12
C ASN A 147 -7.48 14.75 2.93
N GLY A 148 -8.00 14.72 1.71
CA GLY A 148 -7.32 15.25 0.52
C GLY A 148 -6.20 14.35 -0.02
N ILE A 149 -6.09 13.11 0.47
CA ILE A 149 -5.14 12.11 -0.03
C ILE A 149 -5.66 11.52 -1.34
N THR A 150 -4.84 11.53 -2.36
CA THR A 150 -5.17 10.92 -3.65
C THR A 150 -4.78 9.44 -3.64
N VAL A 151 -5.77 8.59 -3.79
CA VAL A 151 -5.63 7.16 -4.05
C VAL A 151 -6.42 6.78 -5.30
N TYR A 152 -6.09 5.68 -5.93
CA TYR A 152 -6.67 5.23 -7.19
C TYR A 152 -7.52 3.98 -6.98
N ASP A 153 -8.54 3.83 -7.80
CA ASP A 153 -9.46 2.70 -7.71
C ASP A 153 -8.81 1.41 -8.20
N ALA A 154 -8.60 0.45 -7.30
CA ALA A 154 -8.02 -0.84 -7.66
C ALA A 154 -8.92 -1.63 -8.61
N ASP A 155 -10.24 -1.52 -8.50
CA ASP A 155 -11.18 -2.25 -9.37
C ASP A 155 -11.09 -1.81 -10.84
N CYS A 156 -10.43 -0.67 -11.13
CA CYS A 156 -10.19 -0.18 -12.49
C CYS A 156 -8.92 -0.76 -13.15
N ILE A 157 -8.03 -1.45 -12.42
CA ILE A 157 -6.70 -1.88 -12.91
C ILE A 157 -6.79 -2.68 -14.21
N GLY A 158 -7.76 -3.58 -14.33
CA GLY A 158 -7.97 -4.36 -15.54
C GLY A 158 -8.23 -3.54 -16.82
N ASN A 159 -8.66 -2.28 -16.68
CA ASN A 159 -8.97 -1.38 -17.79
C ASN A 159 -7.86 -0.34 -18.06
N LEU A 160 -6.85 -0.20 -17.19
CA LEU A 160 -5.80 0.80 -17.32
C LEU A 160 -4.81 0.44 -18.44
N SER A 161 -4.23 1.45 -19.09
CA SER A 161 -2.97 1.29 -19.83
C SER A 161 -1.81 1.15 -18.86
N PHE A 162 -0.65 0.68 -19.33
CA PHE A 162 0.55 0.62 -18.49
C PHE A 162 1.01 2.02 -18.04
N GLY A 163 0.87 3.02 -18.91
CA GLY A 163 1.15 4.41 -18.56
C GLY A 163 0.22 4.89 -17.44
N ASP A 164 -1.08 4.63 -17.54
CA ASP A 164 -2.04 5.03 -16.50
C ASP A 164 -1.80 4.30 -15.16
N LEU A 165 -1.34 3.06 -15.20
CA LEU A 165 -0.98 2.32 -14.00
C LEU A 165 0.24 2.95 -13.30
N THR A 166 1.25 3.36 -14.06
CA THR A 166 2.59 3.70 -13.53
C THR A 166 2.85 5.19 -13.42
N PHE A 167 2.23 6.01 -14.28
CA PHE A 167 2.44 7.46 -14.22
C PHE A 167 1.87 8.03 -12.92
N TYR A 168 2.71 8.76 -12.19
CA TYR A 168 2.36 9.39 -10.93
C TYR A 168 2.97 10.80 -10.90
N GLU A 169 2.11 11.82 -10.88
CA GLU A 169 2.56 13.20 -10.85
C GLU A 169 3.30 13.52 -9.55
N ASN A 170 4.45 14.17 -9.65
CA ASN A 170 5.24 14.55 -8.49
C ASN A 170 4.47 15.45 -7.52
N SER A 171 3.65 16.36 -8.04
CA SER A 171 2.79 17.24 -7.24
C SER A 171 1.77 16.48 -6.38
N VAL A 172 1.24 15.36 -6.91
CA VAL A 172 0.33 14.48 -6.16
C VAL A 172 1.09 13.72 -5.07
N PHE A 173 2.28 13.23 -5.41
CA PHE A 173 3.15 12.57 -4.43
C PHE A 173 3.50 13.50 -3.26
N GLU A 174 4.03 14.69 -3.54
CA GLU A 174 4.42 15.65 -2.51
C GLU A 174 3.25 16.01 -1.60
N ARG A 175 2.09 16.31 -2.18
CA ARG A 175 0.87 16.57 -1.41
C ARG A 175 0.46 15.39 -0.53
N ASN A 176 0.43 14.17 -1.06
CA ASN A 176 0.10 12.99 -0.28
C ASN A 176 1.07 12.79 0.87
N ARG A 177 2.38 12.94 0.60
CA ARG A 177 3.45 12.84 1.60
C ARG A 177 3.24 13.81 2.75
N ASP A 178 2.98 15.08 2.43
CA ASP A 178 2.77 16.14 3.44
C ASP A 178 1.53 15.86 4.29
N ILE A 179 0.42 15.44 3.67
CA ILE A 179 -0.79 15.12 4.40
C ILE A 179 -0.57 13.91 5.31
N VAL A 180 0.04 12.84 4.80
CA VAL A 180 0.33 11.64 5.59
C VAL A 180 1.26 11.98 6.75
N PHE A 181 2.31 12.77 6.53
CA PHE A 181 3.21 13.22 7.59
C PHE A 181 2.44 13.97 8.69
N ASN A 182 1.62 14.94 8.30
CA ASN A 182 0.87 15.77 9.24
C ASN A 182 -0.20 15.00 10.03
N LEU A 183 -0.76 13.95 9.45
CA LEU A 183 -1.77 13.11 10.11
C LEU A 183 -1.18 12.03 11.03
N PHE A 184 0.00 11.49 10.67
CA PHE A 184 0.52 10.27 11.28
C PHE A 184 1.89 10.43 11.94
N ASN A 185 2.46 11.65 12.02
CA ASN A 185 3.63 11.83 12.86
C ASN A 185 3.27 11.63 14.35
N PRO A 186 4.22 11.21 15.18
CA PRO A 186 3.96 10.86 16.58
C PRO A 186 3.27 11.95 17.38
N GLU A 187 3.61 13.22 17.13
CA GLU A 187 3.02 14.36 17.82
C GLU A 187 1.56 14.61 17.42
N ALA A 188 1.25 14.50 16.11
CA ALA A 188 -0.12 14.64 15.63
C ALA A 188 -1.02 13.55 16.20
N VAL A 189 -0.52 12.33 16.22
CA VAL A 189 -1.19 11.19 16.82
C VAL A 189 -1.41 11.39 18.31
N ALA A 190 -0.39 11.81 19.06
CA ALA A 190 -0.51 12.08 20.49
C ALA A 190 -1.54 13.19 20.79
N ARG A 191 -1.54 14.28 20.01
CA ARG A 191 -2.54 15.35 20.13
C ARG A 191 -3.96 14.85 19.91
N LYS A 192 -4.17 13.99 18.91
CA LYS A 192 -5.48 13.41 18.59
C LYS A 192 -5.98 12.50 19.72
N TRP A 193 -5.12 11.65 20.26
CA TRP A 193 -5.48 10.82 21.42
C TRP A 193 -5.81 11.66 22.64
N LYS A 194 -5.02 12.70 22.91
CA LYS A 194 -5.27 13.60 24.02
C LYS A 194 -6.65 14.27 23.89
N SER A 195 -7.01 14.80 22.71
CA SER A 195 -8.34 15.42 22.54
C SER A 195 -9.48 14.44 22.80
N ILE A 196 -9.37 13.18 22.35
CA ILE A 196 -10.39 12.15 22.58
C ILE A 196 -10.52 11.80 24.09
N LEU A 197 -9.41 11.78 24.80
CA LEU A 197 -9.41 11.46 26.24
C LEU A 197 -9.90 12.62 27.10
N ASP A 198 -9.65 13.86 26.68
CA ASP A 198 -10.07 15.07 27.38
C ASP A 198 -11.57 15.40 27.18
N GLU A 199 -12.23 14.82 26.13
CA GLU A 199 -13.66 14.98 25.84
C GLU A 199 -14.57 13.98 26.61
N ASN A 200 -14.00 13.03 27.38
CA ASN A 200 -14.71 12.07 28.22
C ASN A 200 -14.47 12.34 29.73
#